data_f2115f86aae92153a71b5fa20bc96407
#
_entry.id   f2115f86aae92153a71b5fa20bc96407
#
_cell.length_a   1.000
_cell.length_b   1.000
_cell.length_c   1.000
_cell.angle_alpha   90.00
_cell.angle_beta   90.00
_cell.angle_gamma   90.00
#
_symmetry.space_group_name_H-M   'P 1'
#
loop_
_entity.id
_entity.type
_entity.pdbx_description
1 polymer ?
#
loop_
_entity_poly.entity_id
_entity_poly.type
_entity_poly.pdbx_seq_one_letter_code
_entity_poly.pdbx_strand_id
1 'polypeptide(L)'
;LLHLIHYNTFCGLCNNKYILGTATISWEPETKPEQFDKAFPGFSVVLPFAPGLPSNLNPSESQMKIVHSTWIDLIPFTAMRENLIQWETSFDHKDFAQDLVGGVADPDLFSQPRYTRFEMPMKGNYLLSGDEDDDEVTANRNGWILWGEPYDVNSWEVTPGFLRKWAWAMQGCEELIVSSNRWRRIRGEEPLRFSMCVEDFR
;
A
#
# COMPACT_ATOMS: atom_id res chain seq x y z
N LEU A 1 -10.86 18.98 -0.60
CA LEU A 1 -9.80 18.54 0.33
C LEU A 1 -9.41 17.08 0.10
N LEU A 2 -10.39 16.15 0.02
CA LEU A 2 -10.14 14.71 -0.20
C LEU A 2 -9.34 14.45 -1.50
N HIS A 3 -9.70 15.13 -2.57
CA HIS A 3 -9.00 15.02 -3.87
C HIS A 3 -7.51 15.41 -3.78
N LEU A 4 -7.19 16.41 -2.94
CA LEU A 4 -5.80 16.82 -2.72
C LEU A 4 -5.01 15.76 -1.93
N ILE A 5 -5.64 15.12 -0.96
CA ILE A 5 -5.02 14.05 -0.16
C ILE A 5 -4.68 12.86 -1.06
N HIS A 6 -5.64 12.38 -1.85
CA HIS A 6 -5.40 11.29 -2.81
C HIS A 6 -4.34 11.66 -3.85
N TYR A 7 -4.37 12.90 -4.35
CA TYR A 7 -3.36 13.40 -5.28
C TYR A 7 -1.96 13.39 -4.67
N ASN A 8 -1.79 13.85 -3.43
CA ASN A 8 -0.50 13.81 -2.74
C ASN A 8 -0.01 12.38 -2.54
N THR A 9 -0.89 11.45 -2.15
CA THR A 9 -0.55 10.03 -2.02
C THR A 9 -0.10 9.45 -3.37
N PHE A 10 -0.84 9.70 -4.43
CA PHE A 10 -0.47 9.27 -5.79
C PHE A 10 0.88 9.84 -6.22
N CYS A 11 1.11 11.15 -6.06
CA CYS A 11 2.38 11.79 -6.37
C CYS A 11 3.53 11.21 -5.54
N GLY A 12 3.28 10.87 -4.26
CA GLY A 12 4.27 10.22 -3.42
C GLY A 12 4.67 8.85 -3.95
N LEU A 13 3.72 8.01 -4.34
CA LEU A 13 4.00 6.72 -4.96
C LEU A 13 4.75 6.88 -6.30
N CYS A 14 4.38 7.86 -7.12
CA CYS A 14 5.11 8.18 -8.36
C CYS A 14 6.56 8.62 -8.08
N ASN A 15 6.82 9.33 -6.98
CA ASN A 15 8.17 9.70 -6.57
C ASN A 15 8.98 8.47 -6.14
N ASN A 16 8.38 7.56 -5.36
CA ASN A 16 9.01 6.28 -5.03
C ASN A 16 9.34 5.47 -6.29
N LYS A 17 8.44 5.46 -7.29
CA LYS A 17 8.69 4.84 -8.58
C LYS A 17 9.91 5.44 -9.28
N TYR A 18 10.02 6.77 -9.28
CA TYR A 18 11.18 7.44 -9.88
C TYR A 18 12.49 7.04 -9.20
N ILE A 19 12.49 6.96 -7.86
CA ILE A 19 13.64 6.49 -7.07
C ILE A 19 14.00 5.05 -7.42
N LEU A 20 13.01 4.18 -7.61
CA LEU A 20 13.16 2.76 -7.93
C LEU A 20 13.43 2.48 -9.40
N GLY A 21 13.31 3.46 -10.29
CA GLY A 21 13.28 3.27 -11.75
C GLY A 21 14.44 2.51 -12.36
N THR A 22 15.58 2.43 -11.69
CA THR A 22 16.74 1.65 -12.10
C THR A 22 16.84 0.27 -11.46
N ALA A 23 16.03 -0.01 -10.46
CA ALA A 23 16.06 -1.26 -9.68
C ALA A 23 15.05 -2.31 -10.16
N THR A 24 14.09 -1.92 -11.00
CA THR A 24 12.98 -2.78 -11.42
C THR A 24 13.17 -3.21 -12.87
N ILE A 25 13.11 -4.53 -13.13
CA ILE A 25 12.99 -5.07 -14.48
C ILE A 25 11.52 -5.37 -14.73
N SER A 26 10.93 -4.70 -15.71
CA SER A 26 9.58 -5.02 -16.15
C SER A 26 9.57 -6.33 -16.94
N TRP A 27 8.73 -7.27 -16.53
CA TRP A 27 8.61 -8.60 -17.15
C TRP A 27 7.36 -8.65 -18.05
N GLU A 28 7.30 -7.85 -19.10
CA GLU A 28 6.31 -8.06 -20.16
C GLU A 28 7.03 -8.39 -21.46
N PRO A 29 6.80 -9.59 -22.06
CA PRO A 29 7.51 -10.02 -23.27
C PRO A 29 7.22 -9.18 -24.50
N GLU A 30 6.24 -8.28 -24.46
CA GLU A 30 5.78 -7.49 -25.61
C GLU A 30 5.53 -6.01 -25.28
N THR A 31 6.25 -5.42 -24.31
CA THR A 31 6.06 -4.00 -23.97
C THR A 31 6.52 -3.12 -25.14
N LYS A 32 5.55 -2.51 -25.83
CA LYS A 32 5.86 -1.46 -26.78
C LYS A 32 6.42 -0.24 -26.03
N PRO A 33 7.38 0.50 -26.64
CA PRO A 33 7.97 1.70 -26.03
C PRO A 33 6.96 2.72 -25.52
N GLU A 34 5.77 2.78 -26.13
CA GLU A 34 4.67 3.67 -25.76
C GLU A 34 4.00 3.33 -24.42
N GLN A 35 4.32 2.17 -23.81
CA GLN A 35 3.78 1.77 -22.53
C GLN A 35 4.64 2.20 -21.34
N PHE A 36 5.85 2.70 -21.58
CA PHE A 36 6.73 3.21 -20.52
C PHE A 36 6.20 4.47 -19.81
N ASP A 37 5.24 5.19 -20.42
CA ASP A 37 4.59 6.36 -19.83
C ASP A 37 3.48 6.01 -18.84
N LYS A 38 3.11 4.74 -18.67
CA LYS A 38 2.13 4.34 -17.67
C LYS A 38 2.72 4.47 -16.27
N ALA A 39 1.94 5.00 -15.33
CA ALA A 39 2.39 5.21 -13.96
C ALA A 39 2.88 3.90 -13.29
N PHE A 40 2.25 2.78 -13.60
CA PHE A 40 2.57 1.46 -13.04
C PHE A 40 2.54 0.38 -14.13
N PRO A 41 3.64 0.21 -14.89
CA PRO A 41 3.65 -0.72 -16.02
C PRO A 41 3.85 -2.17 -15.57
N GLY A 42 2.77 -2.95 -15.53
CA GLY A 42 2.81 -4.41 -15.57
C GLY A 42 3.39 -5.11 -14.33
N PHE A 43 4.11 -6.19 -14.57
CA PHE A 43 4.69 -7.08 -13.56
C PHE A 43 6.19 -6.95 -13.49
N SER A 44 6.77 -7.16 -12.30
CA SER A 44 8.21 -7.11 -12.09
C SER A 44 8.73 -8.19 -11.15
N VAL A 45 10.01 -8.48 -11.29
CA VAL A 45 10.85 -9.02 -10.24
C VAL A 45 11.92 -7.97 -9.98
N VAL A 46 12.08 -7.56 -8.73
CA VAL A 46 13.03 -6.51 -8.37
C VAL A 46 14.42 -7.10 -8.24
N LEU A 47 15.41 -6.51 -8.89
CA LEU A 47 16.80 -6.91 -8.70
C LEU A 47 17.33 -6.48 -7.33
N PRO A 48 18.38 -7.15 -6.82
CA PRO A 48 19.09 -6.67 -5.64
C PRO A 48 19.49 -5.21 -5.81
N PHE A 49 19.27 -4.44 -4.77
CA PHE A 49 19.24 -2.98 -4.76
C PHE A 49 20.48 -2.30 -5.40
N ALA A 50 20.21 -1.15 -6.01
CA ALA A 50 21.24 -0.19 -6.34
C ALA A 50 21.75 0.50 -5.06
N PRO A 51 23.05 0.76 -4.91
CA PRO A 51 23.58 1.52 -3.78
C PRO A 51 22.90 2.88 -3.68
N GLY A 52 22.41 3.24 -2.48
CA GLY A 52 21.82 4.55 -2.22
C GLY A 52 20.29 4.61 -2.23
N LEU A 53 19.59 3.50 -2.39
CA LEU A 53 18.15 3.48 -2.15
C LEU A 53 17.82 3.78 -0.68
N PRO A 54 16.74 4.52 -0.40
CA PRO A 54 16.19 4.61 0.94
C PRO A 54 15.90 3.20 1.50
N SER A 55 16.25 2.97 2.78
CA SER A 55 16.15 1.64 3.39
C SER A 55 14.75 1.01 3.28
N ASN A 56 13.71 1.84 3.37
CA ASN A 56 12.32 1.41 3.30
C ASN A 56 11.88 0.99 1.89
N LEU A 57 12.65 1.35 0.86
CA LEU A 57 12.42 0.92 -0.52
C LEU A 57 13.35 -0.23 -0.94
N ASN A 58 14.20 -0.72 -0.05
CA ASN A 58 14.98 -1.92 -0.34
C ASN A 58 14.04 -3.10 -0.62
N PRO A 59 14.30 -3.87 -1.69
CA PRO A 59 13.45 -5.00 -2.03
C PRO A 59 13.52 -6.09 -0.97
N SER A 60 12.38 -6.69 -0.67
CA SER A 60 12.29 -7.89 0.16
C SER A 60 12.66 -9.13 -0.63
N GLU A 61 12.83 -10.25 0.08
CA GLU A 61 13.11 -11.54 -0.55
C GLU A 61 11.98 -11.98 -1.49
N SER A 62 10.73 -11.73 -1.12
CA SER A 62 9.56 -12.03 -1.95
C SER A 62 9.57 -11.23 -3.25
N GLN A 63 9.89 -9.93 -3.20
CA GLN A 63 10.00 -9.10 -4.39
C GLN A 63 11.08 -9.57 -5.36
N MET A 64 12.17 -10.15 -4.85
CA MET A 64 13.27 -10.68 -5.66
C MET A 64 13.02 -12.07 -6.24
N LYS A 65 12.01 -12.80 -5.75
CA LYS A 65 11.74 -14.18 -6.15
C LYS A 65 10.40 -14.38 -6.85
N ILE A 66 9.42 -13.53 -6.58
CA ILE A 66 8.05 -13.70 -7.03
C ILE A 66 7.70 -12.59 -8.01
N VAL A 67 7.21 -12.99 -9.19
CA VAL A 67 6.67 -12.02 -10.16
C VAL A 67 5.41 -11.40 -9.59
N HIS A 68 5.36 -10.10 -9.52
CA HIS A 68 4.26 -9.34 -8.89
C HIS A 68 4.01 -8.01 -9.60
N SER A 69 2.89 -7.36 -9.27
CA SER A 69 2.53 -6.07 -9.85
C SER A 69 3.47 -4.96 -9.39
N THR A 70 4.01 -4.19 -10.32
CA THR A 70 5.03 -3.15 -10.07
C THR A 70 4.60 -2.06 -9.11
N TRP A 71 3.31 -1.79 -9.00
CA TRP A 71 2.79 -0.78 -8.08
C TRP A 71 3.02 -1.14 -6.60
N ILE A 72 3.15 -2.45 -6.29
CA ILE A 72 3.42 -2.94 -4.94
C ILE A 72 4.81 -2.46 -4.46
N ASP A 73 5.78 -2.40 -5.35
CA ASP A 73 7.14 -1.96 -5.04
C ASP A 73 7.24 -0.53 -4.51
N LEU A 74 6.22 0.29 -4.81
CA LEU A 74 6.19 1.72 -4.48
C LEU A 74 5.83 2.00 -3.03
N ILE A 75 5.32 0.98 -2.33
CA ILE A 75 4.87 1.07 -0.94
C ILE A 75 6.09 1.01 -0.02
N PRO A 76 6.30 1.99 0.89
CA PRO A 76 7.50 2.04 1.72
C PRO A 76 7.49 1.05 2.90
N PHE A 77 6.42 0.28 3.08
CA PHE A 77 6.25 -0.69 4.15
C PHE A 77 6.57 -2.10 3.64
N THR A 78 7.70 -2.67 4.06
CA THR A 78 8.17 -3.98 3.60
C THR A 78 7.16 -5.09 3.89
N ALA A 79 6.63 -5.18 5.11
CA ALA A 79 5.65 -6.19 5.49
C ALA A 79 4.38 -6.10 4.63
N MET A 80 3.94 -4.88 4.30
CA MET A 80 2.79 -4.70 3.43
C MET A 80 3.05 -5.17 2.00
N ARG A 81 4.24 -4.89 1.44
CA ARG A 81 4.59 -5.42 0.12
C ARG A 81 4.55 -6.95 0.11
N GLU A 82 5.09 -7.59 1.14
CA GLU A 82 5.07 -9.05 1.27
C GLU A 82 3.65 -9.61 1.38
N ASN A 83 2.78 -8.98 2.19
CA ASN A 83 1.39 -9.37 2.29
C ASN A 83 0.65 -9.23 0.95
N LEU A 84 0.85 -8.11 0.25
CA LEU A 84 0.23 -7.87 -1.06
C LEU A 84 0.72 -8.87 -2.12
N ILE A 85 2.00 -9.20 -2.16
CA ILE A 85 2.57 -10.21 -3.07
C ILE A 85 2.01 -11.58 -2.75
N GLN A 86 1.97 -11.96 -1.47
CA GLN A 86 1.46 -13.27 -1.04
C GLN A 86 0.00 -13.48 -1.45
N TRP A 87 -0.81 -12.44 -1.37
CA TRP A 87 -2.25 -12.50 -1.62
C TRP A 87 -2.68 -11.84 -2.93
N GLU A 88 -1.74 -11.57 -3.82
CA GLU A 88 -1.95 -10.75 -5.02
C GLU A 88 -3.12 -11.21 -5.90
N THR A 89 -3.37 -12.52 -5.98
CA THR A 89 -4.47 -13.08 -6.78
C THR A 89 -5.81 -13.13 -6.02
N SER A 90 -5.83 -12.75 -4.75
CA SER A 90 -6.96 -12.98 -3.83
C SER A 90 -7.76 -11.72 -3.50
N PHE A 91 -7.31 -10.53 -3.92
CA PHE A 91 -8.01 -9.28 -3.68
C PHE A 91 -8.22 -8.49 -4.98
N ASP A 92 -9.15 -7.54 -4.98
CA ASP A 92 -9.39 -6.66 -6.10
C ASP A 92 -8.41 -5.48 -6.06
N HIS A 93 -7.46 -5.47 -6.99
CA HIS A 93 -6.44 -4.43 -7.10
C HIS A 93 -7.04 -3.05 -7.41
N LYS A 94 -8.11 -2.99 -8.22
CA LYS A 94 -8.76 -1.72 -8.57
C LYS A 94 -9.48 -1.14 -7.36
N ASP A 95 -10.14 -1.98 -6.57
CA ASP A 95 -10.81 -1.57 -5.34
C ASP A 95 -9.79 -1.08 -4.29
N PHE A 96 -8.66 -1.80 -4.16
CA PHE A 96 -7.55 -1.37 -3.30
C PHE A 96 -6.98 -0.02 -3.74
N ALA A 97 -6.72 0.15 -5.03
CA ALA A 97 -6.21 1.39 -5.60
C ALA A 97 -7.20 2.55 -5.45
N GLN A 98 -8.49 2.29 -5.65
CA GLN A 98 -9.54 3.28 -5.47
C GLN A 98 -9.58 3.80 -4.03
N ASP A 99 -9.41 2.92 -3.04
CA ASP A 99 -9.32 3.33 -1.65
C ASP A 99 -8.00 4.04 -1.33
N LEU A 100 -6.89 3.62 -1.93
CA LEU A 100 -5.55 4.18 -1.66
C LEU A 100 -5.37 5.59 -2.23
N VAL A 101 -5.70 5.78 -3.51
CA VAL A 101 -5.41 7.01 -4.27
C VAL A 101 -6.67 7.67 -4.86
N GLY A 102 -7.86 7.12 -4.62
CA GLY A 102 -9.11 7.64 -5.15
C GLY A 102 -9.17 7.60 -6.67
N GLY A 103 -10.04 8.42 -7.26
CA GLY A 103 -10.18 8.56 -8.71
C GLY A 103 -9.09 9.40 -9.39
N VAL A 104 -7.93 9.59 -8.74
CA VAL A 104 -6.80 10.37 -9.30
C VAL A 104 -6.03 9.54 -10.32
N ALA A 105 -5.93 8.23 -10.07
CA ALA A 105 -5.27 7.29 -10.97
C ALA A 105 -6.30 6.53 -11.81
N ASP A 106 -5.92 6.22 -13.06
CA ASP A 106 -6.70 5.30 -13.89
C ASP A 106 -6.68 3.90 -13.24
N PRO A 107 -7.85 3.32 -12.88
CA PRO A 107 -7.91 2.00 -12.29
C PRO A 107 -7.26 0.89 -13.13
N ASP A 108 -7.16 1.07 -14.44
CA ASP A 108 -6.52 0.10 -15.33
C ASP A 108 -5.00 0.05 -15.17
N LEU A 109 -4.39 1.04 -14.50
CA LEU A 109 -2.98 1.01 -14.10
C LEU A 109 -2.70 -0.05 -13.03
N PHE A 110 -3.72 -0.45 -12.27
CA PHE A 110 -3.66 -1.49 -11.25
C PHE A 110 -4.25 -2.78 -11.82
N SER A 111 -3.57 -3.32 -12.83
CA SER A 111 -4.03 -4.56 -13.47
C SER A 111 -3.93 -5.73 -12.50
N GLN A 112 -5.00 -6.52 -12.44
CA GLN A 112 -5.00 -7.74 -11.66
C GLN A 112 -4.30 -8.86 -12.43
N PRO A 113 -3.47 -9.70 -11.77
CA PRO A 113 -2.89 -10.88 -12.38
C PRO A 113 -3.97 -11.79 -12.99
N ARG A 114 -3.72 -12.35 -14.17
CA ARG A 114 -4.67 -13.26 -14.85
C ARG A 114 -4.65 -14.69 -14.30
N TYR A 115 -4.13 -14.89 -13.08
CA TYR A 115 -3.99 -16.23 -12.47
C TYR A 115 -5.18 -16.59 -11.60
N THR A 116 -5.32 -17.90 -11.32
CA THR A 116 -6.38 -18.45 -10.50
C THR A 116 -6.36 -17.83 -9.10
N ARG A 117 -7.50 -17.32 -8.66
CA ARG A 117 -7.67 -16.81 -7.30
C ARG A 117 -7.50 -17.93 -6.27
N PHE A 118 -6.63 -17.71 -5.31
CA PHE A 118 -6.67 -18.47 -4.06
C PHE A 118 -7.63 -17.74 -3.12
N GLU A 119 -8.48 -18.50 -2.41
CA GLU A 119 -9.32 -17.91 -1.38
C GLU A 119 -8.42 -17.48 -0.22
N MET A 120 -8.55 -16.23 0.21
CA MET A 120 -7.86 -15.77 1.41
C MET A 120 -8.34 -16.58 2.61
N PRO A 121 -7.44 -17.14 3.43
CA PRO A 121 -7.84 -17.69 4.70
C PRO A 121 -8.34 -16.56 5.58
N MET A 122 -9.65 -16.55 5.76
CA MET A 122 -10.42 -15.74 6.69
C MET A 122 -10.03 -14.26 6.83
N LYS A 123 -11.01 -13.39 6.64
CA LYS A 123 -10.97 -12.02 7.15
C LYS A 123 -10.73 -12.10 8.66
N GLY A 124 -9.51 -11.85 9.10
CA GLY A 124 -9.24 -11.71 10.51
C GLY A 124 -10.22 -10.69 11.10
N ASN A 125 -10.87 -11.03 12.19
CA ASN A 125 -11.70 -10.09 12.94
C ASN A 125 -10.76 -9.08 13.62
N TYR A 126 -10.46 -7.99 12.90
CA TYR A 126 -9.71 -6.89 13.44
C TYR A 126 -10.67 -6.00 14.21
N LEU A 127 -10.53 -5.98 15.52
CA LEU A 127 -11.29 -5.07 16.37
C LEU A 127 -10.63 -3.70 16.33
N LEU A 128 -11.21 -2.79 15.55
CA LEU A 128 -11.03 -1.37 15.79
C LEU A 128 -11.92 -1.03 16.99
N SER A 129 -11.34 -0.94 18.18
CA SER A 129 -12.07 -0.40 19.31
C SER A 129 -12.00 1.11 19.27
N GLY A 130 -13.05 1.72 18.77
CA GLY A 130 -13.32 3.14 18.83
C GLY A 130 -14.83 3.29 18.69
N ASP A 131 -15.44 4.09 19.52
CA ASP A 131 -16.87 4.37 19.46
C ASP A 131 -17.24 4.89 18.06
N GLU A 132 -18.43 4.53 17.59
CA GLU A 132 -18.96 4.89 16.27
C GLU A 132 -19.13 6.41 16.07
N ASP A 133 -18.85 7.22 17.09
CA ASP A 133 -18.96 8.68 17.12
C ASP A 133 -17.69 9.43 16.73
N ASP A 134 -16.63 8.74 16.30
CA ASP A 134 -15.36 9.37 16.00
C ASP A 134 -15.42 10.07 14.64
N ASP A 135 -15.67 11.36 14.70
CA ASP A 135 -15.43 12.39 13.69
C ASP A 135 -15.89 12.02 12.26
N GLU A 136 -17.13 12.39 11.94
CA GLU A 136 -17.79 12.26 10.61
C GLU A 136 -16.87 12.64 9.43
N VAL A 137 -15.82 13.44 9.69
CA VAL A 137 -14.89 13.93 8.68
C VAL A 137 -13.81 12.92 8.33
N THR A 138 -13.37 12.07 9.26
CA THR A 138 -12.31 11.07 9.03
C THR A 138 -12.80 9.62 9.00
N ALA A 139 -13.90 9.29 9.67
CA ALA A 139 -14.46 7.94 9.74
C ALA A 139 -14.87 7.39 8.36
N ASN A 140 -15.30 8.26 7.45
CA ASN A 140 -15.69 7.91 6.08
C ASN A 140 -14.57 8.12 5.05
N ARG A 141 -13.35 8.47 5.45
CA ARG A 141 -12.22 8.61 4.54
C ARG A 141 -11.53 7.26 4.40
N ASN A 142 -11.54 6.73 3.20
CA ASN A 142 -10.70 5.60 2.83
C ASN A 142 -9.43 6.14 2.19
N GLY A 143 -8.27 5.60 2.56
CA GLY A 143 -7.00 5.92 1.94
C GLY A 143 -5.88 6.20 2.91
N TRP A 144 -4.80 6.70 2.34
CA TRP A 144 -3.62 7.14 3.06
C TRP A 144 -3.45 8.65 2.94
N ILE A 145 -2.71 9.22 3.88
CA ILE A 145 -2.32 10.63 3.89
C ILE A 145 -0.81 10.69 3.92
N LEU A 146 -0.23 11.45 3.00
CA LEU A 146 1.21 11.72 2.95
C LEU A 146 1.49 13.11 3.52
N TRP A 147 2.35 13.16 4.54
CA TRP A 147 2.73 14.38 5.25
C TRP A 147 4.16 14.87 4.95
N GLY A 148 5.00 14.03 4.35
CA GLY A 148 6.41 14.33 4.10
C GLY A 148 6.99 13.51 2.95
N GLU A 149 8.23 13.04 3.11
CA GLU A 149 8.90 12.26 2.07
C GLU A 149 8.27 10.88 1.91
N PRO A 150 7.93 10.45 0.67
CA PRO A 150 7.15 9.25 0.44
C PRO A 150 7.89 7.94 0.72
N TYR A 151 9.21 7.95 0.78
CA TYR A 151 10.03 6.79 1.18
C TYR A 151 10.20 6.68 2.70
N ASP A 152 9.82 7.71 3.47
CA ASP A 152 9.89 7.68 4.94
C ASP A 152 8.57 7.16 5.51
N VAL A 153 8.61 6.01 6.20
CA VAL A 153 7.46 5.40 6.86
C VAL A 153 6.78 6.34 7.87
N ASN A 154 7.53 7.26 8.48
CA ASN A 154 7.00 8.24 9.42
C ASN A 154 6.17 9.36 8.76
N SER A 155 6.21 9.46 7.43
CA SER A 155 5.45 10.45 6.67
C SER A 155 4.03 10.02 6.34
N TRP A 156 3.66 8.78 6.64
CA TRP A 156 2.39 8.22 6.24
C TRP A 156 1.40 8.10 7.41
N GLU A 157 0.14 8.25 7.07
CA GLU A 157 -0.98 8.03 7.96
C GLU A 157 -2.03 7.20 7.24
N VAL A 158 -2.51 6.14 7.88
CA VAL A 158 -3.65 5.35 7.40
C VAL A 158 -4.94 5.84 8.04
N THR A 159 -6.00 5.94 7.24
CA THR A 159 -7.33 6.29 7.75
C THR A 159 -8.03 5.09 8.38
N PRO A 160 -8.95 5.31 9.34
CA PRO A 160 -9.70 4.22 9.97
C PRO A 160 -10.48 3.35 8.98
N GLY A 161 -11.08 3.96 7.95
CA GLY A 161 -11.85 3.23 6.93
C GLY A 161 -10.96 2.30 6.10
N PHE A 162 -9.78 2.77 5.68
CA PHE A 162 -8.81 1.96 4.95
C PHE A 162 -8.28 0.82 5.83
N LEU A 163 -7.92 1.12 7.08
CA LEU A 163 -7.45 0.12 8.04
C LEU A 163 -8.49 -0.98 8.28
N ARG A 164 -9.77 -0.61 8.41
CA ARG A 164 -10.85 -1.57 8.62
C ARG A 164 -11.02 -2.52 7.43
N LYS A 165 -10.93 -2.02 6.20
CA LYS A 165 -11.15 -2.81 4.99
C LYS A 165 -9.93 -3.65 4.59
N TRP A 166 -8.72 -3.10 4.77
CA TRP A 166 -7.48 -3.68 4.27
C TRP A 166 -6.51 -4.09 5.39
N ALA A 167 -7.02 -4.37 6.59
CA ALA A 167 -6.23 -4.72 7.77
C ALA A 167 -5.23 -5.86 7.52
N TRP A 168 -5.61 -6.87 6.73
CA TRP A 168 -4.75 -7.98 6.37
C TRP A 168 -3.47 -7.54 5.63
N ALA A 169 -3.58 -6.54 4.77
CA ALA A 169 -2.43 -6.01 4.02
C ALA A 169 -1.45 -5.26 4.93
N MET A 170 -1.93 -4.75 6.06
CA MET A 170 -1.12 -4.00 7.03
C MET A 170 -0.62 -4.85 8.20
N GLN A 171 -0.80 -6.16 8.15
CA GLN A 171 -0.26 -7.07 9.15
C GLN A 171 1.27 -6.95 9.21
N GLY A 172 1.84 -6.74 10.40
CA GLY A 172 3.28 -6.52 10.58
C GLY A 172 3.78 -5.11 10.21
N CYS A 173 2.87 -4.14 9.98
CA CYS A 173 3.22 -2.74 9.70
C CYS A 173 2.98 -1.86 10.93
N GLU A 174 3.56 -2.21 12.08
CA GLU A 174 3.42 -1.46 13.32
C GLU A 174 3.87 -0.01 13.19
N GLU A 175 4.90 0.25 12.38
CA GLU A 175 5.41 1.58 12.09
C GLU A 175 4.36 2.48 11.43
N LEU A 176 3.47 1.94 10.59
CA LEU A 176 2.37 2.69 10.00
C LEU A 176 1.35 3.13 11.04
N ILE A 177 1.03 2.27 12.00
CA ILE A 177 0.10 2.59 13.10
C ILE A 177 0.73 3.63 14.04
N VAL A 178 2.01 3.48 14.37
CA VAL A 178 2.75 4.44 15.19
C VAL A 178 2.80 5.81 14.51
N SER A 179 3.13 5.86 13.23
CA SER A 179 3.14 7.08 12.44
C SER A 179 1.75 7.72 12.38
N SER A 180 0.72 6.94 12.08
CA SER A 180 -0.67 7.40 12.02
C SER A 180 -1.08 8.04 13.36
N ASN A 181 -0.81 7.39 14.47
CA ASN A 181 -1.15 7.88 15.79
C ASN A 181 -0.36 9.14 16.18
N ARG A 182 0.87 9.30 15.67
CA ARG A 182 1.63 10.54 15.83
C ARG A 182 0.93 11.71 15.12
N TRP A 183 0.51 11.54 13.89
CA TRP A 183 -0.14 12.59 13.10
C TRP A 183 -1.53 12.92 13.64
N ARG A 184 -2.30 11.91 14.06
CA ARG A 184 -3.60 12.09 14.72
C ARG A 184 -3.47 12.90 16.01
N ARG A 185 -2.49 12.58 16.85
CA ARG A 185 -2.22 13.31 18.09
C ARG A 185 -1.90 14.79 17.84
N ILE A 186 -1.13 15.11 16.79
CA ILE A 186 -0.80 16.49 16.43
C ILE A 186 -2.08 17.29 16.12
N ARG A 187 -3.11 16.65 15.59
CA ARG A 187 -4.41 17.25 15.29
C ARG A 187 -5.43 17.17 16.43
N GLY A 188 -5.07 16.55 17.54
CA GLY A 188 -5.98 16.34 18.67
C GLY A 188 -7.02 15.23 18.45
N GLU A 189 -6.79 14.33 17.48
CA GLU A 189 -7.65 13.19 17.18
C GLU A 189 -7.31 11.98 18.05
N GLU A 190 -8.30 11.13 18.34
CA GLU A 190 -8.12 9.87 19.08
C GLU A 190 -7.18 8.92 18.31
N PRO A 191 -6.30 8.20 19.02
CA PRO A 191 -5.39 7.26 18.39
C PRO A 191 -6.15 6.05 17.83
N LEU A 192 -5.67 5.54 16.70
CA LEU A 192 -6.10 4.24 16.19
C LEU A 192 -5.74 3.14 17.20
N ARG A 193 -6.72 2.36 17.61
CA ARG A 193 -6.54 1.18 18.44
C ARG A 193 -6.61 -0.04 17.55
N PHE A 194 -5.44 -0.56 17.18
CA PHE A 194 -5.32 -1.74 16.35
C PHE A 194 -4.91 -2.91 17.23
N SER A 195 -5.80 -3.88 17.36
CA SER A 195 -5.53 -5.14 18.04
C SER A 195 -5.67 -6.27 17.04
N MET A 196 -4.59 -7.01 16.81
CA MET A 196 -4.65 -8.26 16.06
C MET A 196 -5.12 -9.37 16.99
N CYS A 197 -6.29 -9.94 16.77
CA CYS A 197 -6.62 -11.22 17.35
C CYS A 197 -5.84 -12.28 16.58
N VAL A 198 -4.72 -12.73 17.13
CA VAL A 198 -4.06 -13.96 16.68
C VAL A 198 -4.96 -15.11 17.16
N GLU A 199 -5.83 -15.60 16.30
CA GLU A 199 -6.41 -16.93 16.55
C GLU A 199 -5.27 -17.92 16.32
N ASP A 200 -4.83 -18.58 17.41
CA ASP A 200 -3.90 -19.68 17.36
C ASP A 200 -4.44 -20.78 16.43
N PHE A 201 -3.85 -20.88 15.25
CA PHE A 201 -4.01 -22.06 14.42
C PHE A 201 -3.30 -23.24 15.13
N ARG A 202 -4.07 -24.03 15.87
CA ARG A 202 -3.70 -25.38 16.30
C ARG A 202 -4.23 -26.42 15.33
#